data_aad5460c57286258f6d241820aa869fd
#
_entry.id   aad5460c57286258f6d241820aa869fd
#
_cell.length_a   1.000
_cell.length_b   1.000
_cell.length_c   1.000
_cell.angle_alpha   90.00
_cell.angle_beta   90.00
_cell.angle_gamma   90.00
#
_symmetry.space_group_name_H-M   'P 1'
#
loop_
_entity.id
_entity.type
_entity.pdbx_description
1 polymer ?
#
loop_
_entity_poly.entity_id
_entity_poly.type
_entity_poly.pdbx_seq_one_letter_code
_entity_poly.pdbx_strand_id
1 'polypeptide(L)'
;MSTDVGEVDAVVSSLLKHTISTDVREVDAVVVGGGFGGTRLINLLKNKVKLQNVVGIEKGENLGGTWYWNQYPGAQTDTESWVYRFSDERDPPKWNTRYLKGDALREQIVDSAKKNNTYDDFIFGNEVKTAHYDAEKNRWEIATDKGHRFSATYFVTALGILNNPNIPKYAGIDTFKGAAFHSARWPKGLDVTGKRVAVIGTGPSGSQITGSIHKIVKQLTVLQQRAQYITPVNNRPIDEAERAEIYKNYDGIWATVFQSLFAMGFVEAKKSALEATPEERKEVYERIWNKGGGFRFFFETFGDLGTSIEANETAAEFVRGKIAEIVQDPETAKLLQPKGHYGGRPLCAEGYYEAFREDNVKLVDIASNPVAKIVEAGIELQDGTVVEADVIVFATGFDSVDGSYHSIDITGRSGAKLSDVWKDGAASLYGVSIAQFPNLFTVSGPGGPFSNIPPSIEVQGDFIARLIEETSARGARTIEADAAAQREWDEGVQAISEATIFSKVKSWVQNDNVEGKRKYSAFFLAGLGNYIEKLEVERGGKYPSFVFE
;
A
#
# COMPACT_ATOMS: atom_id res chain seq x y z
N MET A 1 -12.95 34.81 37.77
CA MET A 1 -13.48 33.84 36.79
C MET A 1 -13.13 34.38 35.42
N SER A 2 -11.97 34.01 34.93
CA SER A 2 -11.55 34.28 33.54
C SER A 2 -11.86 32.98 32.76
N THR A 3 -12.99 32.95 32.10
CA THR A 3 -13.29 31.89 31.13
C THR A 3 -12.38 32.12 29.92
N ASP A 4 -11.63 31.11 29.63
CA ASP A 4 -10.59 31.08 28.59
C ASP A 4 -11.25 31.26 27.20
N VAL A 5 -11.22 32.48 26.69
CA VAL A 5 -11.79 32.87 25.38
C VAL A 5 -11.12 32.08 24.25
N GLY A 6 -9.88 31.67 24.44
CA GLY A 6 -9.12 30.89 23.45
C GLY A 6 -9.61 29.46 23.23
N GLU A 7 -10.12 28.79 24.28
CA GLU A 7 -10.70 27.43 24.12
C GLU A 7 -12.07 27.48 23.41
N VAL A 8 -12.87 28.50 23.66
CA VAL A 8 -14.17 28.68 23.00
C VAL A 8 -13.98 28.98 21.51
N ASP A 9 -13.02 29.82 21.15
CA ASP A 9 -12.73 30.13 19.74
C ASP A 9 -12.17 28.94 18.99
N ALA A 10 -11.36 28.08 19.62
CA ALA A 10 -10.87 26.83 19.02
C ALA A 10 -12.00 25.83 18.79
N VAL A 11 -12.91 25.66 19.75
CA VAL A 11 -14.08 24.78 19.63
C VAL A 11 -15.07 25.29 18.59
N VAL A 12 -15.34 26.59 18.56
CA VAL A 12 -16.21 27.23 17.54
C VAL A 12 -15.58 27.13 16.16
N SER A 13 -14.28 27.35 16.02
CA SER A 13 -13.55 27.16 14.74
C SER A 13 -13.58 25.70 14.28
N SER A 14 -13.44 24.73 15.20
CA SER A 14 -13.56 23.31 14.89
C SER A 14 -14.98 22.94 14.47
N LEU A 15 -16.01 23.44 15.18
CA LEU A 15 -17.43 23.19 14.84
C LEU A 15 -17.82 23.82 13.50
N LEU A 16 -17.32 25.01 13.17
CA LEU A 16 -17.57 25.66 11.89
C LEU A 16 -16.93 24.92 10.71
N LYS A 17 -15.81 24.23 10.92
CA LYS A 17 -15.18 23.38 9.90
C LYS A 17 -16.04 22.16 9.52
N HIS A 18 -16.93 21.71 10.37
CA HIS A 18 -17.76 20.51 10.20
C HIS A 18 -19.22 20.80 9.85
N THR A 19 -19.61 22.08 9.77
CA THR A 19 -20.96 22.44 9.32
C THR A 19 -21.08 22.23 7.82
N ILE A 20 -22.05 21.43 7.37
CA ILE A 20 -22.39 21.27 5.96
C ILE A 20 -22.89 22.62 5.46
N SER A 21 -22.01 23.41 4.85
CA SER A 21 -22.39 24.61 4.10
C SER A 21 -22.50 24.23 2.63
N THR A 22 -23.61 24.61 1.99
CA THR A 22 -23.77 24.52 0.52
C THR A 22 -22.88 25.53 -0.22
N ASP A 23 -22.26 26.45 0.51
CA ASP A 23 -21.36 27.46 -0.05
C ASP A 23 -20.01 26.85 -0.42
N VAL A 24 -19.45 27.29 -1.53
CA VAL A 24 -18.12 26.87 -1.99
C VAL A 24 -17.05 27.50 -1.09
N ARG A 25 -16.25 26.66 -0.43
CA ARG A 25 -15.15 27.11 0.41
C ARG A 25 -13.87 27.28 -0.43
N GLU A 26 -13.34 28.49 -0.50
CA GLU A 26 -12.05 28.75 -1.14
C GLU A 26 -10.89 28.33 -0.23
N VAL A 27 -9.96 27.53 -0.78
CA VAL A 27 -8.79 27.01 -0.06
C VAL A 27 -7.56 27.01 -0.96
N ASP A 28 -6.36 26.99 -0.37
CA ASP A 28 -5.12 26.88 -1.13
C ASP A 28 -4.92 25.46 -1.67
N ALA A 29 -5.23 24.45 -0.84
CA ALA A 29 -5.08 23.05 -1.24
C ALA A 29 -6.14 22.15 -0.60
N VAL A 30 -6.59 21.16 -1.36
CA VAL A 30 -7.33 19.99 -0.87
C VAL A 30 -6.45 18.76 -1.01
N VAL A 31 -6.29 17.99 0.07
CA VAL A 31 -5.56 16.72 0.13
C VAL A 31 -6.52 15.60 0.46
N VAL A 32 -6.62 14.57 -0.41
CA VAL A 32 -7.54 13.45 -0.25
C VAL A 32 -6.83 12.21 0.25
N GLY A 33 -7.26 11.69 1.39
CA GLY A 33 -6.74 10.50 2.06
C GLY A 33 -6.00 10.83 3.36
N GLY A 34 -6.34 10.11 4.44
CA GLY A 34 -5.81 10.30 5.81
C GLY A 34 -4.78 9.25 6.22
N GLY A 35 -4.04 8.66 5.27
CA GLY A 35 -2.90 7.78 5.53
C GLY A 35 -1.57 8.54 5.64
N PHE A 36 -0.45 7.81 5.56
CA PHE A 36 0.90 8.41 5.54
C PHE A 36 1.03 9.54 4.49
N GLY A 37 0.48 9.32 3.28
CA GLY A 37 0.58 10.32 2.20
C GLY A 37 -0.09 11.63 2.54
N GLY A 38 -1.36 11.60 2.93
CA GLY A 38 -2.12 12.82 3.22
C GLY A 38 -1.62 13.56 4.45
N THR A 39 -1.28 12.83 5.53
CA THR A 39 -0.73 13.46 6.76
C THR A 39 0.61 14.14 6.47
N ARG A 40 1.51 13.51 5.68
CA ARG A 40 2.78 14.12 5.28
C ARG A 40 2.56 15.37 4.45
N LEU A 41 1.67 15.29 3.43
CA LEU A 41 1.44 16.41 2.52
C LEU A 41 0.81 17.62 3.24
N ILE A 42 -0.19 17.42 4.09
CA ILE A 42 -0.76 18.54 4.86
C ILE A 42 0.32 19.19 5.74
N ASN A 43 1.15 18.37 6.41
CA ASN A 43 2.27 18.92 7.19
C ASN A 43 3.23 19.76 6.33
N LEU A 44 3.65 19.25 5.18
CA LEU A 44 4.55 19.97 4.28
C LEU A 44 3.92 21.25 3.73
N LEU A 45 2.68 21.19 3.25
CA LEU A 45 1.98 22.33 2.66
C LEU A 45 1.77 23.47 3.69
N LYS A 46 1.40 23.13 4.92
CA LYS A 46 1.21 24.12 6.00
C LYS A 46 2.52 24.61 6.60
N ASN A 47 3.37 23.67 7.01
CA ASN A 47 4.51 24.00 7.87
C ASN A 47 5.80 24.31 7.11
N LYS A 48 5.95 23.85 5.85
CA LYS A 48 7.11 24.13 4.98
C LYS A 48 6.75 25.14 3.90
N VAL A 49 5.78 24.86 3.04
CA VAL A 49 5.34 25.74 1.95
C VAL A 49 4.59 26.98 2.45
N LYS A 50 4.02 26.92 3.67
CA LYS A 50 3.29 28.03 4.33
C LYS A 50 1.96 28.40 3.67
N LEU A 51 1.29 27.45 3.02
CA LEU A 51 -0.10 27.65 2.60
C LEU A 51 -1.01 27.85 3.82
N GLN A 52 -1.97 28.77 3.72
CA GLN A 52 -2.78 29.19 4.86
C GLN A 52 -4.01 28.31 5.07
N ASN A 53 -4.66 27.90 3.96
CA ASN A 53 -5.93 27.19 3.97
C ASN A 53 -5.75 25.82 3.30
N VAL A 54 -5.26 24.83 4.05
CA VAL A 54 -5.11 23.44 3.58
C VAL A 54 -6.16 22.59 4.25
N VAL A 55 -6.89 21.77 3.47
CA VAL A 55 -7.95 20.88 3.96
C VAL A 55 -7.66 19.45 3.56
N GLY A 56 -7.69 18.53 4.53
CA GLY A 56 -7.68 17.10 4.32
C GLY A 56 -9.11 16.55 4.24
N ILE A 57 -9.34 15.59 3.34
CA ILE A 57 -10.62 14.88 3.24
C ILE A 57 -10.34 13.38 3.39
N GLU A 58 -10.93 12.75 4.41
CA GLU A 58 -10.78 11.32 4.68
C GLU A 58 -12.15 10.64 4.72
N LYS A 59 -12.27 9.54 3.98
CA LYS A 59 -13.48 8.71 3.92
C LYS A 59 -13.76 7.98 5.23
N GLY A 60 -12.71 7.58 5.95
CA GLY A 60 -12.82 6.96 7.27
C GLY A 60 -13.15 7.97 8.37
N GLU A 61 -13.55 7.46 9.53
CA GLU A 61 -13.87 8.27 10.70
C GLU A 61 -12.61 8.74 11.46
N ASN A 62 -11.42 8.33 11.02
CA ASN A 62 -10.15 8.71 11.61
C ASN A 62 -9.00 8.53 10.62
N LEU A 63 -7.84 9.10 10.95
CA LEU A 63 -6.58 8.86 10.25
C LEU A 63 -6.12 7.40 10.38
N GLY A 64 -5.26 6.99 9.45
CA GLY A 64 -4.60 5.70 9.47
C GLY A 64 -4.49 5.04 8.09
N GLY A 65 -5.27 5.46 7.10
CA GLY A 65 -5.24 4.92 5.74
C GLY A 65 -5.35 3.40 5.73
N THR A 66 -4.37 2.70 5.16
CA THR A 66 -4.30 1.23 5.14
C THR A 66 -4.54 0.60 6.51
N TRP A 67 -4.01 1.19 7.58
CA TRP A 67 -4.10 0.66 8.94
C TRP A 67 -5.39 1.02 9.66
N TYR A 68 -6.15 1.97 9.15
CA TYR A 68 -7.53 2.21 9.55
C TYR A 68 -8.49 1.17 8.97
N TRP A 69 -8.29 0.78 7.70
CA TRP A 69 -9.20 -0.13 7.00
C TRP A 69 -8.89 -1.62 7.24
N ASN A 70 -7.61 -2.00 7.40
CA ASN A 70 -7.19 -3.39 7.58
C ASN A 70 -7.05 -3.73 9.06
N GLN A 71 -8.17 -4.11 9.68
CA GLN A 71 -8.25 -4.45 11.11
C GLN A 71 -8.48 -5.95 11.34
N TYR A 72 -8.18 -6.78 10.35
CA TYR A 72 -8.30 -8.23 10.46
C TYR A 72 -7.26 -8.80 11.45
N PRO A 73 -7.54 -9.98 12.09
CA PRO A 73 -6.59 -10.63 12.99
C PRO A 73 -5.25 -10.91 12.31
N GLY A 74 -4.16 -10.50 12.94
CA GLY A 74 -2.81 -10.67 12.41
C GLY A 74 -2.33 -9.55 11.48
N ALA A 75 -3.12 -8.50 11.25
CA ALA A 75 -2.71 -7.36 10.44
C ALA A 75 -1.43 -6.72 11.02
N GLN A 76 -0.34 -6.77 10.25
CA GLN A 76 0.96 -6.19 10.62
C GLN A 76 1.75 -5.79 9.38
N THR A 77 2.72 -4.88 9.57
CA THR A 77 3.71 -4.59 8.53
C THR A 77 4.70 -5.73 8.40
N ASP A 78 5.35 -5.82 7.25
CA ASP A 78 6.47 -6.71 6.95
C ASP A 78 7.78 -5.94 6.70
N THR A 79 7.75 -4.66 7.05
CA THR A 79 8.90 -3.76 7.12
C THR A 79 9.18 -3.43 8.58
N GLU A 80 10.46 -3.39 8.95
CA GLU A 80 10.86 -3.18 10.35
C GLU A 80 10.40 -1.82 10.88
N SER A 81 10.00 -1.80 12.14
CA SER A 81 9.35 -0.66 12.81
C SER A 81 10.15 0.64 12.75
N TRP A 82 11.49 0.56 12.77
CA TRP A 82 12.39 1.73 12.75
C TRP A 82 12.54 2.39 11.39
N VAL A 83 12.08 1.74 10.31
CA VAL A 83 12.10 2.29 8.94
C VAL A 83 10.71 2.37 8.30
N TYR A 84 9.66 1.84 8.96
CA TYR A 84 8.28 2.02 8.49
C TYR A 84 7.66 3.29 9.08
N ARG A 85 8.30 4.43 8.82
CA ARG A 85 7.98 5.76 9.33
C ARG A 85 8.64 6.84 8.50
N PHE A 86 8.49 8.11 8.84
CA PHE A 86 9.26 9.21 8.26
C PHE A 86 10.61 9.37 8.97
N SER A 87 11.64 9.77 8.23
CA SER A 87 13.01 9.88 8.75
C SER A 87 13.18 11.00 9.78
N ASP A 88 12.38 12.06 9.69
CA ASP A 88 12.39 13.21 10.59
C ASP A 88 11.61 12.99 11.89
N GLU A 89 10.89 11.89 12.01
CA GLU A 89 10.18 11.50 13.24
C GLU A 89 11.12 10.78 14.22
N ARG A 90 12.05 11.53 14.83
CA ARG A 90 13.11 10.98 15.70
C ARG A 90 12.71 10.73 17.15
N ASP A 91 11.50 11.11 17.57
CA ASP A 91 11.08 10.88 18.96
C ASP A 91 11.09 9.39 19.30
N PRO A 92 11.36 9.07 20.61
CA PRO A 92 11.33 7.70 21.08
C PRO A 92 10.02 7.03 20.66
N PRO A 93 10.06 6.06 19.75
CA PRO A 93 8.85 5.43 19.31
C PRO A 93 8.27 4.53 20.40
N LYS A 94 6.98 4.42 20.39
CA LYS A 94 6.24 3.45 21.22
C LYS A 94 6.35 2.01 20.70
N TRP A 95 7.17 1.76 19.65
CA TRP A 95 7.29 0.41 19.08
C TRP A 95 8.16 -0.49 20.00
N ASN A 96 7.62 -1.64 20.29
CA ASN A 96 8.22 -2.64 21.15
C ASN A 96 8.43 -3.99 20.44
N THR A 97 8.13 -4.06 19.15
CA THR A 97 8.29 -5.25 18.32
C THR A 97 9.00 -4.91 17.02
N ARG A 98 9.66 -5.91 16.43
CA ARG A 98 10.38 -5.76 15.16
C ARG A 98 9.46 -5.31 14.01
N TYR A 99 8.25 -5.83 13.96
CA TYR A 99 7.21 -5.44 13.01
C TYR A 99 5.98 -4.98 13.76
N LEU A 100 5.50 -3.77 13.48
CA LEU A 100 4.34 -3.21 14.14
C LEU A 100 3.04 -3.84 13.64
N LYS A 101 2.10 -4.04 14.55
CA LYS A 101 0.72 -4.39 14.24
C LYS A 101 -0.06 -3.17 13.74
N GLY A 102 -1.18 -3.43 13.04
CA GLY A 102 -1.97 -2.38 12.39
C GLY A 102 -2.51 -1.31 13.33
N ASP A 103 -2.89 -1.66 14.55
CA ASP A 103 -3.35 -0.72 15.59
C ASP A 103 -2.27 0.27 16.02
N ALA A 104 -1.06 -0.22 16.30
CA ALA A 104 0.08 0.62 16.66
C ALA A 104 0.50 1.55 15.49
N LEU A 105 0.42 1.07 14.25
CA LEU A 105 0.69 1.89 13.07
C LEU A 105 -0.36 2.99 12.87
N ARG A 106 -1.63 2.68 13.11
CA ARG A 106 -2.70 3.68 13.09
C ARG A 106 -2.47 4.76 14.15
N GLU A 107 -2.14 4.36 15.38
CA GLU A 107 -1.81 5.29 16.46
C GLU A 107 -0.61 6.18 16.09
N GLN A 108 0.44 5.62 15.50
CA GLN A 108 1.60 6.37 15.04
C GLN A 108 1.21 7.48 14.04
N ILE A 109 0.33 7.21 13.06
CA ILE A 109 -0.13 8.20 12.08
C ILE A 109 -0.94 9.30 12.77
N VAL A 110 -1.83 8.94 13.69
CA VAL A 110 -2.64 9.89 14.46
C VAL A 110 -1.75 10.78 15.34
N ASP A 111 -0.80 10.18 16.05
CA ASP A 111 0.14 10.90 16.93
C ASP A 111 1.02 11.87 16.11
N SER A 112 1.51 11.44 14.95
CA SER A 112 2.26 12.30 14.03
C SER A 112 1.45 13.52 13.59
N ALA A 113 0.20 13.33 13.17
CA ALA A 113 -0.68 14.43 12.75
C ALA A 113 -0.98 15.40 13.91
N LYS A 114 -1.23 14.90 15.12
CA LYS A 114 -1.44 15.73 16.31
C LYS A 114 -0.21 16.53 16.69
N LYS A 115 0.96 15.89 16.69
CA LYS A 115 2.23 16.54 16.99
C LYS A 115 2.53 17.69 16.02
N ASN A 116 2.19 17.53 14.75
CA ASN A 116 2.39 18.52 13.69
C ASN A 116 1.23 19.55 13.61
N ASN A 117 0.24 19.51 14.50
CA ASN A 117 -0.95 20.35 14.49
C ASN A 117 -1.73 20.30 13.17
N THR A 118 -1.87 19.10 12.59
CA THR A 118 -2.54 18.87 11.31
C THR A 118 -3.74 17.92 11.40
N TYR A 119 -4.01 17.34 12.58
CA TYR A 119 -5.13 16.43 12.77
C TYR A 119 -6.48 17.11 12.49
N ASP A 120 -6.66 18.33 13.01
CA ASP A 120 -7.89 19.10 12.89
C ASP A 120 -8.10 19.74 11.50
N ASP A 121 -7.14 19.59 10.59
CA ASP A 121 -7.31 20.02 9.20
C ASP A 121 -8.08 19.00 8.36
N PHE A 122 -8.32 17.79 8.90
CA PHE A 122 -9.07 16.76 8.21
C PHE A 122 -10.56 16.83 8.49
N ILE A 123 -11.35 16.64 7.43
CA ILE A 123 -12.79 16.38 7.47
C ILE A 123 -12.97 14.87 7.29
N PHE A 124 -13.43 14.21 8.34
CA PHE A 124 -13.63 12.76 8.37
C PHE A 124 -15.02 12.34 7.89
N GLY A 125 -15.17 11.04 7.53
CA GLY A 125 -16.42 10.47 7.06
C GLY A 125 -16.91 11.06 5.74
N ASN A 126 -16.01 11.63 4.92
CA ASN A 126 -16.32 12.30 3.67
C ASN A 126 -15.53 11.72 2.50
N GLU A 127 -16.21 11.36 1.43
CA GLU A 127 -15.61 10.84 0.21
C GLU A 127 -15.70 11.86 -0.92
N VAL A 128 -14.57 12.23 -1.54
CA VAL A 128 -14.56 13.06 -2.74
C VAL A 128 -15.19 12.28 -3.90
N LYS A 129 -16.15 12.89 -4.58
CA LYS A 129 -16.86 12.31 -5.73
C LYS A 129 -16.50 12.95 -7.05
N THR A 130 -16.27 14.27 -7.04
CA THR A 130 -15.90 15.00 -8.25
C THR A 130 -14.76 15.96 -7.97
N ALA A 131 -13.90 16.15 -8.97
CA ALA A 131 -12.86 17.17 -8.98
C ALA A 131 -12.68 17.66 -10.42
N HIS A 132 -13.20 18.83 -10.71
CA HIS A 132 -13.19 19.41 -12.06
C HIS A 132 -12.34 20.67 -12.07
N TYR A 133 -11.42 20.78 -13.03
CA TYR A 133 -10.55 21.92 -13.19
C TYR A 133 -11.25 23.03 -13.96
N ASP A 134 -11.41 24.21 -13.33
CA ASP A 134 -11.89 25.44 -13.94
C ASP A 134 -10.70 26.22 -14.51
N ALA A 135 -10.55 26.20 -15.83
CA ALA A 135 -9.43 26.82 -16.52
C ALA A 135 -9.50 28.37 -16.52
N GLU A 136 -10.68 28.97 -16.33
CA GLU A 136 -10.81 30.44 -16.25
C GLU A 136 -10.29 30.96 -14.91
N LYS A 137 -10.56 30.19 -13.82
CA LYS A 137 -10.12 30.53 -12.47
C LYS A 137 -8.74 29.94 -12.11
N ASN A 138 -8.25 28.97 -12.88
CA ASN A 138 -7.09 28.13 -12.53
C ASN A 138 -7.28 27.43 -11.17
N ARG A 139 -8.46 26.82 -10.94
CA ARG A 139 -8.82 26.20 -9.66
C ARG A 139 -9.55 24.88 -9.86
N TRP A 140 -9.44 24.02 -8.89
CA TRP A 140 -10.18 22.76 -8.81
C TRP A 140 -11.49 22.95 -8.04
N GLU A 141 -12.61 22.66 -8.69
CA GLU A 141 -13.93 22.59 -8.06
C GLU A 141 -14.17 21.14 -7.59
N ILE A 142 -14.18 20.95 -6.27
CA ILE A 142 -14.18 19.63 -5.63
C ILE A 142 -15.45 19.46 -4.80
N ALA A 143 -16.12 18.30 -4.91
CA ALA A 143 -17.31 17.99 -4.13
C ALA A 143 -17.24 16.60 -3.48
N THR A 144 -17.82 16.49 -2.27
CA THR A 144 -17.91 15.25 -1.51
C THR A 144 -19.32 14.68 -1.50
N ASP A 145 -19.44 13.40 -1.11
CA ASP A 145 -20.70 12.69 -0.94
C ASP A 145 -21.61 13.29 0.15
N LYS A 146 -21.05 14.08 1.09
CA LYS A 146 -21.79 14.76 2.15
C LYS A 146 -22.13 16.21 1.82
N GLY A 147 -21.83 16.66 0.60
CA GLY A 147 -22.20 17.98 0.12
C GLY A 147 -21.20 19.10 0.40
N HIS A 148 -20.02 18.82 0.96
CA HIS A 148 -18.95 19.81 1.03
C HIS A 148 -18.46 20.17 -0.37
N ARG A 149 -18.21 21.45 -0.61
CA ARG A 149 -17.72 21.98 -1.88
C ARG A 149 -16.52 22.88 -1.65
N PHE A 150 -15.49 22.69 -2.47
CA PHE A 150 -14.24 23.45 -2.36
C PHE A 150 -13.83 23.98 -3.72
N SER A 151 -13.26 25.20 -3.71
CA SER A 151 -12.50 25.75 -4.82
C SER A 151 -11.04 25.86 -4.38
N ALA A 152 -10.15 25.03 -4.97
CA ALA A 152 -8.77 24.85 -4.52
C ALA A 152 -7.76 25.19 -5.61
N THR A 153 -6.65 25.86 -5.27
CA THR A 153 -5.53 26.08 -6.20
C THR A 153 -4.83 24.76 -6.50
N TYR A 154 -4.56 23.97 -5.46
CA TYR A 154 -3.90 22.67 -5.58
C TYR A 154 -4.83 21.53 -5.16
N PHE A 155 -4.83 20.47 -5.94
CA PHE A 155 -5.53 19.23 -5.63
C PHE A 155 -4.52 18.09 -5.48
N VAL A 156 -4.45 17.48 -4.29
CA VAL A 156 -3.50 16.40 -3.99
C VAL A 156 -4.25 15.13 -3.69
N THR A 157 -3.95 14.07 -4.42
CA THR A 157 -4.53 12.75 -4.19
C THR A 157 -3.52 11.85 -3.50
N ALA A 158 -3.82 11.44 -2.26
CA ALA A 158 -3.06 10.48 -1.45
C ALA A 158 -3.92 9.25 -1.15
N LEU A 159 -4.55 8.68 -2.19
CA LEU A 159 -5.59 7.65 -2.10
C LEU A 159 -5.04 6.28 -1.66
N GLY A 160 -3.73 6.08 -1.75
CA GLY A 160 -3.08 4.80 -1.48
C GLY A 160 -3.19 3.83 -2.66
N ILE A 161 -2.22 2.91 -2.74
CA ILE A 161 -2.06 1.98 -3.87
C ILE A 161 -2.94 0.72 -3.75
N LEU A 162 -3.44 0.38 -2.56
CA LEU A 162 -4.27 -0.81 -2.26
C LEU A 162 -5.46 -0.39 -1.39
N ASN A 163 -6.39 0.40 -1.94
CA ASN A 163 -7.52 0.97 -1.21
C ASN A 163 -8.88 0.48 -1.74
N ASN A 164 -9.00 0.14 -3.03
CA ASN A 164 -10.23 -0.34 -3.63
C ASN A 164 -10.33 -1.88 -3.52
N PRO A 165 -11.16 -2.46 -2.59
CA PRO A 165 -11.29 -3.90 -2.42
C PRO A 165 -11.80 -4.58 -3.68
N ASN A 166 -11.15 -5.67 -4.09
CA ASN A 166 -11.60 -6.51 -5.19
C ASN A 166 -12.39 -7.72 -4.66
N ILE A 167 -13.71 -7.65 -4.69
CA ILE A 167 -14.59 -8.79 -4.36
C ILE A 167 -15.10 -9.38 -5.68
N PRO A 168 -14.77 -10.64 -6.00
CA PRO A 168 -15.31 -11.30 -7.19
C PRO A 168 -16.84 -11.35 -7.14
N LYS A 169 -17.48 -11.22 -8.31
CA LYS A 169 -18.94 -11.22 -8.43
C LYS A 169 -19.49 -12.66 -8.35
N TYR A 170 -19.49 -13.23 -7.16
CA TYR A 170 -20.10 -14.55 -6.95
C TYR A 170 -21.62 -14.46 -6.92
N ALA A 171 -22.29 -15.31 -7.70
CA ALA A 171 -23.74 -15.44 -7.63
C ALA A 171 -24.18 -15.88 -6.23
N GLY A 172 -25.28 -15.37 -5.74
CA GLY A 172 -25.88 -15.78 -4.47
C GLY A 172 -25.23 -15.21 -3.20
N ILE A 173 -24.29 -14.27 -3.31
CA ILE A 173 -23.62 -13.70 -2.12
C ILE A 173 -24.62 -13.13 -1.09
N ASP A 174 -25.73 -12.54 -1.57
CA ASP A 174 -26.77 -11.95 -0.72
C ASP A 174 -27.67 -13.01 -0.06
N THR A 175 -27.55 -14.28 -0.44
CA THR A 175 -28.31 -15.38 0.18
C THR A 175 -27.61 -15.99 1.39
N PHE A 176 -26.34 -15.69 1.58
CA PHE A 176 -25.55 -16.22 2.69
C PHE A 176 -26.10 -15.77 4.04
N LYS A 177 -26.30 -16.70 4.96
CA LYS A 177 -26.87 -16.41 6.29
C LYS A 177 -25.84 -15.96 7.33
N GLY A 178 -24.57 -16.18 7.06
CA GLY A 178 -23.46 -15.74 7.91
C GLY A 178 -22.94 -14.36 7.57
N ALA A 179 -21.77 -14.03 8.09
CA ALA A 179 -21.08 -12.78 7.77
C ALA A 179 -20.12 -12.97 6.57
N ALA A 180 -20.28 -12.17 5.52
CA ALA A 180 -19.40 -12.17 4.34
C ALA A 180 -18.84 -10.77 4.11
N PHE A 181 -17.52 -10.62 4.07
CA PHE A 181 -16.87 -9.31 3.91
C PHE A 181 -15.45 -9.43 3.36
N HIS A 182 -14.96 -8.34 2.78
CA HIS A 182 -13.56 -8.24 2.37
C HIS A 182 -12.65 -8.04 3.60
N SER A 183 -11.43 -8.61 3.58
CA SER A 183 -10.47 -8.49 4.68
C SER A 183 -10.24 -7.04 5.13
N ALA A 184 -10.19 -6.08 4.20
CA ALA A 184 -10.08 -4.65 4.51
C ALA A 184 -11.39 -4.00 5.01
N ARG A 185 -12.42 -4.78 5.28
CA ARG A 185 -13.71 -4.33 5.86
C ARG A 185 -14.12 -5.28 6.98
N TRP A 186 -13.13 -5.75 7.73
CA TRP A 186 -13.37 -6.60 8.90
C TRP A 186 -14.33 -5.90 9.88
N PRO A 187 -15.49 -6.52 10.22
CA PRO A 187 -16.45 -5.88 11.10
C PRO A 187 -15.87 -5.66 12.50
N LYS A 188 -16.03 -4.45 13.02
CA LYS A 188 -15.54 -4.09 14.36
C LYS A 188 -16.17 -4.98 15.41
N GLY A 189 -15.34 -5.62 16.24
CA GLY A 189 -15.78 -6.49 17.33
C GLY A 189 -16.25 -7.90 16.88
N LEU A 190 -16.09 -8.27 15.61
CA LEU A 190 -16.41 -9.63 15.17
C LEU A 190 -15.45 -10.63 15.82
N ASP A 191 -16.02 -11.52 16.66
CA ASP A 191 -15.33 -12.67 17.22
C ASP A 191 -15.60 -13.92 16.35
N VAL A 192 -14.54 -14.55 15.90
CA VAL A 192 -14.56 -15.79 15.09
C VAL A 192 -14.30 -17.05 15.91
N THR A 193 -14.13 -16.93 17.21
CA THR A 193 -13.88 -18.06 18.13
C THR A 193 -15.00 -19.11 18.01
N GLY A 194 -14.62 -20.36 17.79
CA GLY A 194 -15.54 -21.48 17.67
C GLY A 194 -16.41 -21.49 16.39
N LYS A 195 -16.18 -20.59 15.43
CA LYS A 195 -16.92 -20.53 14.16
C LYS A 195 -16.23 -21.32 13.06
N ARG A 196 -17.00 -21.70 12.03
CA ARG A 196 -16.47 -22.19 10.75
C ARG A 196 -16.15 -20.96 9.89
N VAL A 197 -14.88 -20.78 9.55
CA VAL A 197 -14.40 -19.64 8.76
C VAL A 197 -13.86 -20.13 7.43
N ALA A 198 -14.34 -19.54 6.34
CA ALA A 198 -13.80 -19.73 5.00
C ALA A 198 -13.02 -18.47 4.59
N VAL A 199 -11.73 -18.61 4.22
CA VAL A 199 -10.88 -17.53 3.73
C VAL A 199 -10.60 -17.77 2.25
N ILE A 200 -11.06 -16.88 1.38
CA ILE A 200 -10.82 -16.94 -0.06
C ILE A 200 -9.60 -16.10 -0.40
N GLY A 201 -8.50 -16.76 -0.76
CA GLY A 201 -7.23 -16.13 -1.12
C GLY A 201 -6.11 -16.36 -0.10
N THR A 202 -4.89 -16.46 -0.63
CA THR A 202 -3.65 -16.82 0.08
C THR A 202 -2.56 -15.75 -0.04
N GLY A 203 -2.95 -14.53 -0.42
CA GLY A 203 -2.06 -13.36 -0.44
C GLY A 203 -1.72 -12.87 0.98
N PRO A 204 -1.10 -11.66 1.13
CA PRO A 204 -0.65 -11.16 2.44
C PRO A 204 -1.74 -11.20 3.52
N SER A 205 -2.95 -10.71 3.21
CA SER A 205 -4.05 -10.70 4.18
C SER A 205 -4.54 -12.13 4.51
N GLY A 206 -4.69 -12.98 3.49
CA GLY A 206 -5.15 -14.37 3.70
C GLY A 206 -4.18 -15.19 4.53
N SER A 207 -2.87 -15.05 4.30
CA SER A 207 -1.84 -15.73 5.07
C SER A 207 -1.77 -15.25 6.51
N GLN A 208 -1.86 -13.94 6.76
CA GLN A 208 -1.87 -13.38 8.11
C GLN A 208 -3.12 -13.79 8.89
N ILE A 209 -4.31 -13.76 8.26
CA ILE A 209 -5.56 -14.23 8.88
C ILE A 209 -5.44 -15.71 9.23
N THR A 210 -5.04 -16.57 8.27
CA THR A 210 -4.87 -18.02 8.47
C THR A 210 -3.97 -18.31 9.66
N GLY A 211 -2.77 -17.73 9.70
CA GLY A 211 -1.82 -17.92 10.79
C GLY A 211 -2.32 -17.43 12.15
N SER A 212 -3.23 -16.44 12.15
CA SER A 212 -3.71 -15.82 13.40
C SER A 212 -4.93 -16.51 14.01
N ILE A 213 -5.83 -17.10 13.19
CA ILE A 213 -7.11 -17.60 13.70
C ILE A 213 -7.22 -19.13 13.78
N HIS A 214 -6.30 -19.89 13.18
CA HIS A 214 -6.43 -21.35 13.06
C HIS A 214 -6.64 -22.07 14.39
N LYS A 215 -6.08 -21.57 15.50
CA LYS A 215 -6.21 -22.17 16.84
C LYS A 215 -7.51 -21.85 17.59
N ILE A 216 -8.21 -20.78 17.16
CA ILE A 216 -9.40 -20.32 17.89
C ILE A 216 -10.72 -20.64 17.19
N VAL A 217 -10.68 -20.94 15.90
CA VAL A 217 -11.89 -21.29 15.13
C VAL A 217 -12.24 -22.76 15.25
N LYS A 218 -13.52 -23.11 15.11
CA LYS A 218 -13.97 -24.51 15.05
C LYS A 218 -13.41 -25.21 13.82
N GLN A 219 -13.45 -24.54 12.67
CA GLN A 219 -12.90 -25.00 11.40
C GLN A 219 -12.44 -23.81 10.58
N LEU A 220 -11.27 -23.93 9.99
CA LEU A 220 -10.73 -22.99 9.00
C LEU A 220 -10.66 -23.69 7.65
N THR A 221 -11.30 -23.11 6.63
CA THR A 221 -11.13 -23.58 5.25
C THR A 221 -10.48 -22.47 4.43
N VAL A 222 -9.28 -22.74 3.93
CA VAL A 222 -8.52 -21.81 3.07
C VAL A 222 -8.76 -22.20 1.62
N LEU A 223 -9.39 -21.32 0.85
CA LEU A 223 -9.66 -21.50 -0.58
C LEU A 223 -8.54 -20.85 -1.38
N GLN A 224 -7.69 -21.70 -1.97
CA GLN A 224 -6.48 -21.29 -2.66
C GLN A 224 -6.68 -21.26 -4.18
N GLN A 225 -6.56 -20.06 -4.80
CA GLN A 225 -6.47 -19.92 -6.25
C GLN A 225 -5.04 -20.16 -6.77
N ARG A 226 -4.04 -19.76 -5.99
CA ARG A 226 -2.61 -19.92 -6.29
C ARG A 226 -1.82 -20.05 -5.00
N ALA A 227 -0.90 -21.01 -4.97
CA ALA A 227 0.08 -21.10 -3.90
C ALA A 227 1.03 -19.90 -3.91
N GLN A 228 1.53 -19.50 -2.75
CA GLN A 228 2.41 -18.34 -2.57
C GLN A 228 3.73 -18.76 -1.90
N TYR A 229 4.82 -18.09 -2.27
CA TYR A 229 6.08 -18.16 -1.52
C TYR A 229 5.95 -17.28 -0.28
N ILE A 230 5.85 -17.90 0.90
CA ILE A 230 5.69 -17.20 2.17
C ILE A 230 6.86 -17.59 3.08
N THR A 231 7.63 -16.62 3.52
CA THR A 231 8.71 -16.83 4.49
C THR A 231 8.21 -16.58 5.92
N PRO A 232 8.90 -17.07 6.95
CA PRO A 232 8.59 -16.68 8.33
C PRO A 232 8.74 -15.18 8.51
N VAL A 233 7.84 -14.56 9.27
CA VAL A 233 8.03 -13.16 9.67
C VAL A 233 9.01 -13.04 10.83
N ASN A 234 9.00 -14.03 11.76
CA ASN A 234 9.79 -14.04 12.98
C ASN A 234 9.73 -12.71 13.74
N ASN A 235 8.47 -12.24 13.96
CA ASN A 235 8.26 -11.04 14.77
C ASN A 235 8.63 -11.34 16.23
N ARG A 236 9.27 -10.37 16.87
CA ARG A 236 9.75 -10.51 18.24
C ARG A 236 9.73 -9.17 18.97
N PRO A 237 9.71 -9.19 20.29
CA PRO A 237 9.96 -7.99 21.08
C PRO A 237 11.33 -7.38 20.76
N ILE A 238 11.43 -6.06 20.91
CA ILE A 238 12.66 -5.29 20.87
C ILE A 238 12.88 -4.74 22.28
N ASP A 239 13.99 -5.10 22.89
CA ASP A 239 14.35 -4.61 24.22
C ASP A 239 14.93 -3.18 24.15
N GLU A 240 15.16 -2.60 25.32
CA GLU A 240 15.66 -1.24 25.45
C GLU A 240 17.09 -1.09 24.90
N ALA A 241 17.94 -2.11 25.07
CA ALA A 241 19.32 -2.09 24.59
C ALA A 241 19.38 -2.10 23.07
N GLU A 242 18.60 -2.98 22.42
CA GLU A 242 18.49 -3.02 20.95
C GLU A 242 17.92 -1.70 20.40
N ARG A 243 16.90 -1.15 21.06
CA ARG A 243 16.33 0.14 20.68
C ARG A 243 17.34 1.26 20.76
N ALA A 244 18.13 1.31 21.84
CA ALA A 244 19.20 2.28 22.02
C ALA A 244 20.26 2.18 20.90
N GLU A 245 20.64 0.96 20.50
CA GLU A 245 21.60 0.75 19.41
C GLU A 245 21.04 1.17 18.06
N ILE A 246 19.75 0.90 17.78
CA ILE A 246 19.08 1.40 16.58
C ILE A 246 19.12 2.94 16.55
N TYR A 247 18.84 3.60 17.68
CA TYR A 247 18.89 5.07 17.76
C TYR A 247 20.28 5.63 17.55
N LYS A 248 21.28 5.00 18.13
CA LYS A 248 22.68 5.40 17.94
C LYS A 248 23.09 5.36 16.46
N ASN A 249 22.57 4.38 15.72
CA ASN A 249 22.87 4.18 14.31
C ASN A 249 21.79 4.77 13.35
N TYR A 250 20.85 5.56 13.88
CA TYR A 250 19.66 6.01 13.14
C TYR A 250 20.00 6.69 11.81
N ASP A 251 20.95 7.64 11.81
CA ASP A 251 21.35 8.36 10.60
C ASP A 251 21.97 7.42 9.55
N GLY A 252 22.79 6.45 9.98
CA GLY A 252 23.36 5.44 9.08
C GLY A 252 22.32 4.50 8.49
N ILE A 253 21.33 4.09 9.28
CA ILE A 253 20.20 3.28 8.81
C ILE A 253 19.41 4.05 7.74
N TRP A 254 19.08 5.32 8.00
CA TRP A 254 18.32 6.12 7.06
C TRP A 254 19.10 6.52 5.81
N ALA A 255 20.41 6.71 5.90
CA ALA A 255 21.28 6.85 4.73
C ALA A 255 21.20 5.59 3.85
N THR A 256 21.21 4.39 4.46
CA THR A 256 21.00 3.13 3.72
C THR A 256 19.60 3.06 3.10
N VAL A 257 18.55 3.46 3.82
CA VAL A 257 17.18 3.50 3.30
C VAL A 257 17.09 4.30 2.01
N PHE A 258 17.62 5.53 1.98
CA PHE A 258 17.51 6.40 0.81
C PHE A 258 18.44 6.03 -0.35
N GLN A 259 19.46 5.22 -0.12
CA GLN A 259 20.41 4.77 -1.16
C GLN A 259 20.08 3.37 -1.71
N SER A 260 19.21 2.61 -1.04
CA SER A 260 18.89 1.23 -1.41
C SER A 260 17.79 1.13 -2.47
N LEU A 261 17.60 -0.06 -3.03
CA LEU A 261 16.55 -0.31 -4.02
C LEU A 261 15.15 -0.24 -3.38
N PHE A 262 14.97 -0.93 -2.24
CA PHE A 262 13.64 -1.13 -1.66
C PHE A 262 13.41 -0.36 -0.34
N ALA A 263 14.40 0.41 0.12
CA ALA A 263 14.29 1.26 1.30
C ALA A 263 13.91 0.50 2.60
N MET A 264 14.39 -0.74 2.74
CA MET A 264 14.01 -1.63 3.85
C MET A 264 14.95 -1.55 5.05
N GLY A 265 15.96 -0.66 5.03
CA GLY A 265 16.89 -0.45 6.14
C GLY A 265 17.94 -1.55 6.33
N PHE A 266 18.09 -2.44 5.37
CA PHE A 266 19.19 -3.40 5.29
C PHE A 266 19.96 -3.26 3.99
N VAL A 267 21.19 -3.76 3.97
CA VAL A 267 22.02 -3.77 2.77
C VAL A 267 21.60 -4.94 1.88
N GLU A 268 21.24 -4.65 0.65
CA GLU A 268 20.86 -5.63 -0.35
C GLU A 268 22.10 -6.39 -0.84
N ALA A 269 21.95 -7.70 -1.06
CA ALA A 269 23.05 -8.54 -1.53
C ALA A 269 23.48 -8.17 -2.95
N LYS A 270 24.80 -8.28 -3.22
CA LYS A 270 25.38 -8.06 -4.56
C LYS A 270 25.88 -9.35 -5.19
N LYS A 271 26.23 -10.37 -4.37
CA LYS A 271 26.72 -11.67 -4.87
C LYS A 271 25.59 -12.37 -5.64
N SER A 272 25.91 -12.93 -6.79
CA SER A 272 25.00 -13.80 -7.55
C SER A 272 24.79 -15.13 -6.85
N ALA A 273 23.56 -15.67 -6.89
CA ALA A 273 23.30 -17.01 -6.39
C ALA A 273 24.04 -18.07 -7.21
N LEU A 274 24.27 -17.82 -8.49
CA LEU A 274 24.96 -18.76 -9.40
C LEU A 274 26.47 -18.80 -9.21
N GLU A 275 27.07 -17.76 -8.59
CA GLU A 275 28.49 -17.73 -8.20
C GLU A 275 28.74 -18.48 -6.88
N ALA A 276 27.70 -18.79 -6.12
CA ALA A 276 27.79 -19.54 -4.88
C ALA A 276 27.66 -21.06 -5.12
N THR A 277 28.37 -21.87 -4.31
CA THR A 277 28.16 -23.32 -4.32
C THR A 277 26.76 -23.68 -3.78
N PRO A 278 26.23 -24.89 -4.04
CA PRO A 278 24.96 -25.33 -3.46
C PRO A 278 24.94 -25.25 -1.92
N GLU A 279 26.07 -25.59 -1.28
CA GLU A 279 26.26 -25.55 0.17
C GLU A 279 26.21 -24.11 0.69
N GLU A 280 26.95 -23.19 0.05
CA GLU A 280 26.92 -21.75 0.37
C GLU A 280 25.53 -21.17 0.20
N ARG A 281 24.81 -21.51 -0.90
CA ARG A 281 23.44 -21.06 -1.10
C ARG A 281 22.53 -21.51 0.02
N LYS A 282 22.62 -22.80 0.40
CA LYS A 282 21.82 -23.37 1.49
C LYS A 282 22.09 -22.64 2.80
N GLU A 283 23.35 -22.39 3.15
CA GLU A 283 23.72 -21.67 4.37
C GLU A 283 23.14 -20.25 4.38
N VAL A 284 23.25 -19.51 3.29
CA VAL A 284 22.71 -18.14 3.17
C VAL A 284 21.19 -18.15 3.29
N TYR A 285 20.50 -19.07 2.56
CA TYR A 285 19.04 -19.17 2.62
C TYR A 285 18.56 -19.55 4.02
N GLU A 286 19.17 -20.54 4.68
CA GLU A 286 18.81 -20.94 6.06
C GLU A 286 19.02 -19.79 7.05
N ARG A 287 20.13 -19.09 6.96
CA ARG A 287 20.43 -17.94 7.82
C ARG A 287 19.38 -16.85 7.71
N ILE A 288 18.97 -16.48 6.48
CA ILE A 288 17.99 -15.42 6.28
C ILE A 288 16.57 -15.91 6.54
N TRP A 289 16.23 -17.17 6.24
CA TRP A 289 14.97 -17.81 6.63
C TRP A 289 14.75 -17.72 8.15
N ASN A 290 15.78 -18.07 8.93
CA ASN A 290 15.73 -18.00 10.38
C ASN A 290 15.71 -16.57 10.92
N LYS A 291 16.27 -15.61 10.18
CA LYS A 291 16.16 -14.17 10.50
C LYS A 291 14.73 -13.65 10.26
N GLY A 292 14.05 -14.17 9.26
CA GLY A 292 12.69 -13.81 8.90
C GLY A 292 12.55 -12.53 8.10
N GLY A 293 11.39 -12.39 7.46
CA GLY A 293 11.02 -11.26 6.61
C GLY A 293 11.09 -11.57 5.11
N GLY A 294 9.99 -11.31 4.38
CA GLY A 294 9.87 -11.63 2.96
C GLY A 294 10.83 -10.84 2.08
N PHE A 295 10.90 -9.54 2.28
CA PHE A 295 11.83 -8.68 1.55
C PHE A 295 13.30 -9.01 1.88
N ARG A 296 13.62 -9.34 3.14
CA ARG A 296 14.97 -9.79 3.49
C ARG A 296 15.34 -11.08 2.76
N PHE A 297 14.46 -12.06 2.74
CA PHE A 297 14.76 -13.32 2.04
C PHE A 297 15.00 -13.09 0.56
N PHE A 298 14.24 -12.20 -0.08
CA PHE A 298 14.38 -11.96 -1.51
C PHE A 298 15.61 -11.07 -1.86
N PHE A 299 15.95 -10.07 -1.05
CA PHE A 299 16.94 -9.07 -1.41
C PHE A 299 18.24 -9.12 -0.58
N GLU A 300 18.24 -9.74 0.61
CA GLU A 300 19.43 -9.85 1.47
C GLU A 300 20.18 -11.20 1.23
N THR A 301 19.61 -12.15 0.51
CA THR A 301 20.26 -13.42 0.21
C THR A 301 21.22 -13.32 -0.97
N PHE A 302 20.72 -13.03 -2.16
CA PHE A 302 21.50 -12.86 -3.38
C PHE A 302 20.94 -11.72 -4.25
N GLY A 303 21.83 -11.07 -5.03
CA GLY A 303 21.51 -9.85 -5.77
C GLY A 303 20.76 -10.06 -7.08
N ASP A 304 20.73 -11.27 -7.59
CA ASP A 304 20.21 -11.61 -8.92
C ASP A 304 18.86 -12.35 -8.91
N LEU A 305 18.24 -12.56 -7.73
CA LEU A 305 16.96 -13.26 -7.65
C LEU A 305 15.82 -12.54 -8.39
N GLY A 306 15.91 -11.22 -8.55
CA GLY A 306 14.92 -10.40 -9.26
C GLY A 306 15.14 -10.31 -10.78
N THR A 307 16.27 -10.81 -11.32
CA THR A 307 16.67 -10.61 -12.72
C THR A 307 17.06 -11.89 -13.43
N SER A 308 17.58 -12.91 -12.73
CA SER A 308 17.95 -14.21 -13.29
C SER A 308 16.92 -15.28 -12.93
N ILE A 309 16.38 -15.98 -13.94
CA ILE A 309 15.43 -17.09 -13.75
C ILE A 309 16.11 -18.24 -13.01
N GLU A 310 17.34 -18.58 -13.37
CA GLU A 310 18.11 -19.68 -12.79
C GLU A 310 18.46 -19.40 -11.32
N ALA A 311 18.88 -18.18 -11.00
CA ALA A 311 19.12 -17.77 -9.61
C ALA A 311 17.85 -17.80 -8.78
N ASN A 312 16.75 -17.28 -9.33
CA ASN A 312 15.43 -17.27 -8.70
C ASN A 312 14.94 -18.68 -8.38
N GLU A 313 15.15 -19.64 -9.29
CA GLU A 313 14.73 -21.03 -9.10
C GLU A 313 15.43 -21.66 -7.89
N THR A 314 16.69 -21.33 -7.62
CA THR A 314 17.39 -21.85 -6.43
C THR A 314 16.73 -21.42 -5.11
N ALA A 315 16.23 -20.18 -5.04
CA ALA A 315 15.48 -19.68 -3.89
C ALA A 315 14.07 -20.30 -3.82
N ALA A 316 13.42 -20.47 -4.98
CA ALA A 316 12.11 -21.10 -5.08
C ALA A 316 12.15 -22.57 -4.62
N GLU A 317 13.16 -23.35 -5.04
CA GLU A 317 13.39 -24.72 -4.60
C GLU A 317 13.60 -24.81 -3.09
N PHE A 318 14.42 -23.91 -2.53
CA PHE A 318 14.64 -23.85 -1.10
C PHE A 318 13.33 -23.64 -0.34
N VAL A 319 12.49 -22.67 -0.74
CA VAL A 319 11.21 -22.39 -0.08
C VAL A 319 10.23 -23.57 -0.25
N ARG A 320 10.17 -24.20 -1.42
CA ARG A 320 9.35 -25.42 -1.61
C ARG A 320 9.82 -26.56 -0.70
N GLY A 321 11.12 -26.72 -0.49
CA GLY A 321 11.67 -27.66 0.49
C GLY A 321 11.21 -27.36 1.91
N LYS A 322 11.24 -26.09 2.31
CA LYS A 322 10.74 -25.66 3.63
C LYS A 322 9.24 -25.89 3.80
N ILE A 323 8.44 -25.69 2.77
CA ILE A 323 7.00 -26.00 2.81
C ILE A 323 6.79 -27.49 3.11
N ALA A 324 7.51 -28.39 2.42
CA ALA A 324 7.39 -29.83 2.65
C ALA A 324 7.85 -30.22 4.07
N GLU A 325 8.93 -29.62 4.57
CA GLU A 325 9.44 -29.83 5.91
C GLU A 325 8.43 -29.41 7.00
N ILE A 326 7.80 -28.24 6.82
CA ILE A 326 6.87 -27.69 7.81
C ILE A 326 5.52 -28.40 7.78
N VAL A 327 4.90 -28.56 6.60
CA VAL A 327 3.52 -29.08 6.47
C VAL A 327 3.42 -30.56 6.80
N GLN A 328 4.44 -31.35 6.46
CA GLN A 328 4.58 -32.80 6.71
C GLN A 328 3.60 -33.71 5.95
N ASP A 329 2.35 -33.30 5.71
CA ASP A 329 1.43 -34.03 4.84
C ASP A 329 1.79 -33.79 3.36
N PRO A 330 2.21 -34.84 2.59
CA PRO A 330 2.74 -34.66 1.25
C PRO A 330 1.74 -34.06 0.25
N GLU A 331 0.46 -34.40 0.37
CA GLU A 331 -0.56 -33.92 -0.56
C GLU A 331 -0.85 -32.42 -0.32
N THR A 332 -1.02 -32.03 0.92
CA THR A 332 -1.20 -30.62 1.30
C THR A 332 0.05 -29.81 0.98
N ALA A 333 1.25 -30.33 1.28
CA ALA A 333 2.51 -29.66 0.95
C ALA A 333 2.64 -29.42 -0.55
N LYS A 334 2.30 -30.39 -1.39
CA LYS A 334 2.32 -30.27 -2.85
C LYS A 334 1.36 -29.18 -3.36
N LEU A 335 0.18 -29.05 -2.76
CA LEU A 335 -0.78 -28.01 -3.09
C LEU A 335 -0.29 -26.61 -2.67
N LEU A 336 0.43 -26.50 -1.55
CA LEU A 336 0.98 -25.26 -1.02
C LEU A 336 2.28 -24.84 -1.70
N GLN A 337 2.94 -25.71 -2.46
CA GLN A 337 4.16 -25.37 -3.21
C GLN A 337 3.83 -24.58 -4.49
N PRO A 338 4.35 -23.34 -4.64
CA PRO A 338 4.16 -22.57 -5.86
C PRO A 338 4.87 -23.21 -7.04
N LYS A 339 4.23 -23.18 -8.22
CA LYS A 339 4.76 -23.74 -9.47
C LYS A 339 5.49 -22.72 -10.35
N GLY A 340 5.28 -21.43 -10.10
CA GLY A 340 5.89 -20.34 -10.87
C GLY A 340 7.12 -19.75 -10.20
N HIS A 341 7.66 -18.69 -10.80
CA HIS A 341 8.82 -17.98 -10.26
C HIS A 341 8.52 -17.32 -8.92
N TYR A 342 9.53 -17.21 -8.08
CA TYR A 342 9.50 -16.41 -6.86
C TYR A 342 9.70 -14.94 -7.24
N GLY A 343 8.64 -14.28 -7.71
CA GLY A 343 8.74 -12.95 -8.32
C GLY A 343 7.50 -12.07 -8.15
N GLY A 344 6.52 -12.47 -7.33
CA GLY A 344 5.48 -11.56 -6.87
C GLY A 344 6.02 -10.65 -5.76
N ARG A 345 5.15 -9.87 -5.12
CA ARG A 345 5.54 -9.18 -3.89
C ARG A 345 6.03 -10.21 -2.87
N PRO A 346 7.26 -10.10 -2.34
CA PRO A 346 7.74 -11.04 -1.32
C PRO A 346 6.85 -11.03 -0.08
N LEU A 347 6.41 -12.20 0.36
CA LEU A 347 5.47 -12.36 1.47
C LEU A 347 6.15 -12.95 2.70
N CYS A 348 5.67 -12.55 3.88
CA CYS A 348 5.95 -13.26 5.11
C CYS A 348 4.69 -13.30 5.99
N ALA A 349 4.57 -14.38 6.75
CA ALA A 349 3.50 -14.56 7.73
C ALA A 349 4.00 -15.40 8.91
N GLU A 350 3.33 -15.28 10.03
CA GLU A 350 3.55 -16.12 11.19
C GLU A 350 2.55 -17.28 11.17
N GLY A 351 3.04 -18.52 11.35
CA GLY A 351 2.19 -19.70 11.53
C GLY A 351 1.35 -20.10 10.31
N TYR A 352 1.61 -19.58 9.10
CA TYR A 352 0.79 -19.88 7.92
C TYR A 352 0.86 -21.36 7.52
N TYR A 353 2.08 -21.91 7.32
CA TYR A 353 2.25 -23.31 6.93
C TYR A 353 1.98 -24.24 8.08
N GLU A 354 2.33 -23.84 9.29
CA GLU A 354 2.06 -24.58 10.52
C GLU A 354 0.56 -24.81 10.76
N ALA A 355 -0.28 -23.85 10.33
CA ALA A 355 -1.74 -23.97 10.44
C ALA A 355 -2.28 -25.23 9.72
N PHE A 356 -1.67 -25.64 8.62
CA PHE A 356 -2.11 -26.82 7.87
C PHE A 356 -1.74 -28.17 8.51
N ARG A 357 -1.11 -28.16 9.67
CA ARG A 357 -0.88 -29.36 10.51
C ARG A 357 -2.02 -29.63 11.48
N GLU A 358 -2.92 -28.66 11.64
CA GLU A 358 -4.04 -28.75 12.57
C GLU A 358 -5.23 -29.46 11.90
N ASP A 359 -5.88 -30.39 12.61
CA ASP A 359 -7.02 -31.19 12.10
C ASP A 359 -8.23 -30.34 11.66
N ASN A 360 -8.37 -29.14 12.24
CA ASN A 360 -9.46 -28.22 11.95
C ASN A 360 -9.17 -27.28 10.77
N VAL A 361 -8.01 -27.38 10.11
CA VAL A 361 -7.63 -26.55 8.96
C VAL A 361 -7.68 -27.38 7.68
N LYS A 362 -8.39 -26.88 6.69
CA LYS A 362 -8.52 -27.50 5.36
C LYS A 362 -8.06 -26.55 4.27
N LEU A 363 -7.32 -27.11 3.31
CA LEU A 363 -6.96 -26.44 2.07
C LEU A 363 -7.88 -26.92 0.94
N VAL A 364 -8.45 -25.96 0.19
CA VAL A 364 -9.28 -26.25 -0.98
C VAL A 364 -8.67 -25.55 -2.19
N ASP A 365 -8.28 -26.32 -3.20
CA ASP A 365 -7.74 -25.80 -4.46
C ASP A 365 -8.90 -25.37 -5.37
N ILE A 366 -9.18 -24.06 -5.38
CA ILE A 366 -10.20 -23.46 -6.25
C ILE A 366 -9.69 -23.11 -7.66
N ALA A 367 -8.43 -23.40 -7.97
CA ALA A 367 -7.95 -23.34 -9.35
C ALA A 367 -8.43 -24.56 -10.16
N SER A 368 -8.46 -25.73 -9.54
CA SER A 368 -8.95 -26.98 -10.15
C SER A 368 -10.46 -27.18 -9.98
N ASN A 369 -11.05 -26.68 -8.90
CA ASN A 369 -12.48 -26.75 -8.60
C ASN A 369 -13.02 -25.39 -8.18
N PRO A 370 -13.32 -24.50 -9.14
CA PRO A 370 -13.69 -23.11 -8.87
C PRO A 370 -14.96 -22.95 -8.03
N VAL A 371 -15.09 -21.80 -7.39
CA VAL A 371 -16.34 -21.38 -6.73
C VAL A 371 -17.42 -21.19 -7.79
N ALA A 372 -18.51 -21.96 -7.67
CA ALA A 372 -19.68 -21.84 -8.54
C ALA A 372 -20.59 -20.70 -8.08
N LYS A 373 -20.93 -20.68 -6.79
CA LYS A 373 -21.78 -19.64 -6.18
C LYS A 373 -21.65 -19.65 -4.66
N ILE A 374 -22.18 -18.64 -4.03
CA ILE A 374 -22.42 -18.60 -2.58
C ILE A 374 -23.85 -19.10 -2.32
N VAL A 375 -24.01 -19.91 -1.29
CA VAL A 375 -25.30 -20.46 -0.85
C VAL A 375 -25.57 -20.09 0.60
N GLU A 376 -26.78 -20.36 1.11
CA GLU A 376 -27.15 -20.01 2.49
C GLU A 376 -26.18 -20.56 3.55
N ALA A 377 -25.65 -21.79 3.33
CA ALA A 377 -24.78 -22.50 4.28
C ALA A 377 -23.28 -22.24 4.06
N GLY A 378 -22.86 -21.59 2.96
CA GLY A 378 -21.44 -21.42 2.66
C GLY A 378 -21.13 -21.21 1.17
N ILE A 379 -20.10 -21.91 0.67
CA ILE A 379 -19.55 -21.78 -0.67
C ILE A 379 -19.74 -23.08 -1.44
N GLU A 380 -20.48 -23.05 -2.54
CA GLU A 380 -20.64 -24.19 -3.45
C GLU A 380 -19.58 -24.14 -4.56
N LEU A 381 -18.87 -25.24 -4.74
CA LEU A 381 -17.87 -25.43 -5.78
C LEU A 381 -18.51 -26.01 -7.05
N GLN A 382 -17.77 -26.00 -8.18
CA GLN A 382 -18.30 -26.49 -9.46
C GLN A 382 -18.68 -27.98 -9.47
N ASP A 383 -18.05 -28.80 -8.63
CA ASP A 383 -18.41 -30.22 -8.49
C ASP A 383 -19.64 -30.48 -7.59
N GLY A 384 -20.26 -29.40 -7.06
CA GLY A 384 -21.39 -29.47 -6.14
C GLY A 384 -21.01 -29.59 -4.67
N THR A 385 -19.73 -29.68 -4.34
CA THR A 385 -19.26 -29.70 -2.94
C THR A 385 -19.58 -28.34 -2.28
N VAL A 386 -20.16 -28.39 -1.06
CA VAL A 386 -20.43 -27.21 -0.26
C VAL A 386 -19.41 -27.09 0.88
N VAL A 387 -18.64 -26.00 0.87
CA VAL A 387 -17.79 -25.59 1.99
C VAL A 387 -18.67 -24.82 2.97
N GLU A 388 -19.10 -25.49 4.04
CA GLU A 388 -19.91 -24.88 5.08
C GLU A 388 -19.11 -23.81 5.85
N ALA A 389 -19.72 -22.65 6.06
CA ALA A 389 -19.11 -21.52 6.77
C ALA A 389 -20.14 -20.73 7.58
N ASP A 390 -19.72 -20.18 8.71
CA ASP A 390 -20.44 -19.17 9.47
C ASP A 390 -19.91 -17.76 9.12
N VAL A 391 -18.67 -17.70 8.61
CA VAL A 391 -18.01 -16.47 8.17
C VAL A 391 -17.25 -16.72 6.87
N ILE A 392 -17.43 -15.86 5.87
CA ILE A 392 -16.68 -15.86 4.62
C ILE A 392 -15.84 -14.57 4.57
N VAL A 393 -14.51 -14.74 4.47
CA VAL A 393 -13.57 -13.63 4.35
C VAL A 393 -13.01 -13.61 2.93
N PHE A 394 -13.29 -12.52 2.19
CA PHE A 394 -12.68 -12.28 0.89
C PHE A 394 -11.31 -11.64 1.10
N ALA A 395 -10.25 -12.46 1.10
CA ALA A 395 -8.86 -12.01 1.07
C ALA A 395 -8.35 -11.94 -0.39
N THR A 396 -9.21 -11.47 -1.27
CA THR A 396 -9.09 -11.49 -2.73
C THR A 396 -8.31 -10.31 -3.31
N GLY A 397 -7.74 -9.48 -2.43
CA GLY A 397 -6.87 -8.37 -2.78
C GLY A 397 -7.63 -7.13 -3.24
N PHE A 398 -6.95 -6.28 -3.99
CA PHE A 398 -7.41 -4.94 -4.32
C PHE A 398 -7.28 -4.69 -5.82
N ASP A 399 -8.12 -3.80 -6.32
CA ASP A 399 -7.90 -3.11 -7.57
C ASP A 399 -6.84 -2.03 -7.32
N SER A 400 -5.59 -2.33 -7.72
CA SER A 400 -4.43 -1.55 -7.30
C SER A 400 -4.29 -0.24 -8.06
N VAL A 401 -3.60 0.71 -7.47
CA VAL A 401 -3.18 2.02 -7.99
C VAL A 401 -4.32 2.81 -8.62
N ASP A 402 -4.60 2.64 -9.92
CA ASP A 402 -5.67 3.34 -10.66
C ASP A 402 -7.08 3.00 -10.14
N GLY A 403 -7.27 1.80 -9.59
CA GLY A 403 -8.54 1.40 -8.99
C GLY A 403 -9.05 2.33 -7.89
N SER A 404 -8.14 2.97 -7.14
CA SER A 404 -8.49 3.96 -6.12
C SER A 404 -9.12 5.23 -6.72
N TYR A 405 -8.88 5.52 -7.99
CA TYR A 405 -9.38 6.70 -8.69
C TYR A 405 -10.75 6.48 -9.35
N HIS A 406 -11.20 5.23 -9.52
CA HIS A 406 -12.47 4.91 -10.19
C HIS A 406 -13.71 5.46 -9.49
N SER A 407 -13.61 5.82 -8.21
CA SER A 407 -14.72 6.40 -7.43
C SER A 407 -14.85 7.92 -7.55
N ILE A 408 -13.89 8.59 -8.24
CA ILE A 408 -13.80 10.04 -8.34
C ILE A 408 -13.87 10.44 -9.84
N ASP A 409 -14.84 11.28 -10.22
CA ASP A 409 -14.86 11.89 -11.54
C ASP A 409 -13.88 13.07 -11.56
N ILE A 410 -12.67 12.81 -12.11
CA ILE A 410 -11.60 13.82 -12.21
C ILE A 410 -11.53 14.30 -13.65
N THR A 411 -11.78 15.59 -13.85
CA THR A 411 -11.75 16.25 -15.15
C THR A 411 -10.75 17.39 -15.14
N GLY A 412 -9.74 17.29 -16.00
CA GLY A 412 -8.66 18.27 -16.14
C GLY A 412 -8.94 19.35 -17.17
N ARG A 413 -7.86 19.95 -17.71
CA ARG A 413 -7.89 21.00 -18.72
C ARG A 413 -8.65 20.53 -19.96
N SER A 414 -9.44 21.42 -20.56
CA SER A 414 -10.22 21.13 -21.79
C SER A 414 -11.20 19.96 -21.69
N GLY A 415 -11.61 19.58 -20.47
CA GLY A 415 -12.57 18.49 -20.26
C GLY A 415 -11.96 17.08 -20.33
N ALA A 416 -10.62 16.95 -20.31
CA ALA A 416 -9.96 15.65 -20.28
C ALA A 416 -10.34 14.87 -19.01
N LYS A 417 -10.95 13.71 -19.16
CA LYS A 417 -11.26 12.82 -18.03
C LYS A 417 -10.08 11.93 -17.72
N LEU A 418 -9.73 11.82 -16.44
CA LEU A 418 -8.61 10.98 -16.01
C LEU A 418 -8.83 9.50 -16.38
N SER A 419 -10.05 9.01 -16.27
CA SER A 419 -10.45 7.66 -16.70
C SER A 419 -10.15 7.39 -18.18
N ASP A 420 -10.34 8.40 -19.05
CA ASP A 420 -10.12 8.27 -20.48
C ASP A 420 -8.61 8.33 -20.80
N VAL A 421 -7.88 9.21 -20.10
CA VAL A 421 -6.41 9.33 -20.23
C VAL A 421 -5.72 8.04 -19.78
N TRP A 422 -6.25 7.37 -18.75
CA TRP A 422 -5.68 6.15 -18.19
C TRP A 422 -6.28 4.84 -18.73
N LYS A 423 -7.17 4.89 -19.72
CA LYS A 423 -7.85 3.70 -20.28
C LYS A 423 -6.89 2.61 -20.79
N ASP A 424 -5.72 3.02 -21.29
CA ASP A 424 -4.68 2.15 -21.83
C ASP A 424 -3.54 1.85 -20.84
N GLY A 425 -3.71 2.22 -19.58
CA GLY A 425 -2.75 2.10 -18.47
C GLY A 425 -2.57 3.43 -17.76
N ALA A 426 -2.51 3.41 -16.45
CA ALA A 426 -2.29 4.61 -15.68
C ALA A 426 -0.83 5.03 -15.70
N ALA A 427 -0.57 6.28 -16.04
CA ALA A 427 0.75 6.88 -16.10
C ALA A 427 0.77 8.26 -15.46
N SER A 428 1.86 8.61 -14.85
CA SER A 428 2.17 9.96 -14.38
C SER A 428 3.68 10.22 -14.44
N LEU A 429 4.08 11.47 -14.47
CA LEU A 429 5.49 11.83 -14.39
C LEU A 429 5.96 11.63 -12.95
N TYR A 430 6.93 10.75 -12.75
CA TYR A 430 7.54 10.41 -11.44
C TYR A 430 6.55 9.92 -10.36
N GLY A 431 5.34 9.52 -10.71
CA GLY A 431 4.31 9.18 -9.72
C GLY A 431 3.71 10.40 -9.00
N VAL A 432 3.93 11.62 -9.49
CA VAL A 432 3.54 12.86 -8.78
C VAL A 432 2.72 13.86 -9.61
N SER A 433 2.80 13.88 -10.93
CA SER A 433 2.08 14.85 -11.77
C SER A 433 1.60 14.23 -13.08
N ILE A 434 0.49 14.74 -13.61
CA ILE A 434 -0.17 14.19 -14.79
C ILE A 434 -0.36 15.33 -15.80
N ALA A 435 0.03 15.11 -17.06
CA ALA A 435 -0.20 16.04 -18.15
C ALA A 435 -1.70 16.27 -18.38
N GLN A 436 -2.11 17.49 -18.66
CA GLN A 436 -3.49 17.98 -18.82
C GLN A 436 -4.27 18.14 -17.49
N PHE A 437 -3.62 17.95 -16.34
CA PHE A 437 -4.22 18.12 -15.02
C PHE A 437 -3.42 19.14 -14.20
N PRO A 438 -3.53 20.43 -14.50
CA PRO A 438 -2.76 21.47 -13.83
C PRO A 438 -2.99 21.48 -12.32
N ASN A 439 -1.91 21.66 -11.53
CA ASN A 439 -1.97 21.69 -10.07
C ASN A 439 -2.56 20.43 -9.41
N LEU A 440 -2.70 19.31 -10.15
CA LEU A 440 -3.00 18.00 -9.60
C LEU A 440 -1.71 17.27 -9.27
N PHE A 441 -1.56 16.89 -8.01
CA PHE A 441 -0.47 16.03 -7.56
C PHE A 441 -0.98 14.69 -7.06
N THR A 442 -0.22 13.64 -7.32
CA THR A 442 -0.48 12.28 -6.82
C THR A 442 0.62 11.86 -5.85
N VAL A 443 0.26 11.18 -4.78
CA VAL A 443 1.20 10.57 -3.83
C VAL A 443 1.14 9.06 -3.99
N SER A 444 2.27 8.43 -4.26
CA SER A 444 2.33 7.03 -4.68
C SER A 444 1.52 6.76 -5.95
N GLY A 445 1.53 7.73 -6.87
CA GLY A 445 0.87 7.61 -8.17
C GLY A 445 1.57 6.60 -9.10
N PRO A 446 0.94 6.29 -10.27
CA PRO A 446 1.51 5.37 -11.26
C PRO A 446 2.90 5.82 -11.72
N GLY A 447 3.84 4.88 -11.84
CA GLY A 447 5.23 5.18 -12.16
C GLY A 447 6.08 5.68 -10.99
N GLY A 448 5.53 5.75 -9.78
CA GLY A 448 6.28 5.97 -8.55
C GLY A 448 7.10 4.76 -8.13
N PRO A 449 8.03 4.88 -7.16
CA PRO A 449 8.95 3.80 -6.80
C PRO A 449 8.24 2.63 -6.10
N PHE A 450 8.60 1.41 -6.45
CA PHE A 450 8.23 0.21 -5.71
C PHE A 450 9.22 -0.01 -4.56
N SER A 451 8.89 0.49 -3.39
CA SER A 451 9.76 0.38 -2.21
C SER A 451 8.96 0.50 -0.92
N ASN A 452 9.64 0.59 0.22
CA ASN A 452 9.03 0.93 1.50
C ASN A 452 8.22 2.23 1.38
N ILE A 453 6.95 2.19 1.75
CA ILE A 453 5.98 3.25 1.46
C ILE A 453 6.27 4.57 2.18
N PRO A 454 6.51 4.64 3.51
CA PRO A 454 6.74 5.92 4.16
C PRO A 454 7.97 6.71 3.63
N PRO A 455 9.16 6.11 3.43
CA PRO A 455 10.29 6.81 2.80
C PRO A 455 9.99 7.29 1.38
N SER A 456 9.27 6.49 0.58
CA SER A 456 8.86 6.91 -0.77
C SER A 456 7.92 8.11 -0.75
N ILE A 457 6.96 8.13 0.17
CA ILE A 457 6.05 9.26 0.39
C ILE A 457 6.82 10.49 0.84
N GLU A 458 7.82 10.33 1.72
CA GLU A 458 8.66 11.43 2.19
C GLU A 458 9.36 12.11 1.01
N VAL A 459 10.01 11.32 0.14
CA VAL A 459 10.70 11.81 -1.07
C VAL A 459 9.74 12.50 -2.03
N GLN A 460 8.60 11.87 -2.33
CA GLN A 460 7.59 12.45 -3.24
C GLN A 460 6.95 13.71 -2.65
N GLY A 461 6.64 13.69 -1.35
CA GLY A 461 6.05 14.84 -0.66
C GLY A 461 6.98 16.06 -0.66
N ASP A 462 8.25 15.84 -0.38
CA ASP A 462 9.26 16.91 -0.43
C ASP A 462 9.45 17.44 -1.85
N PHE A 463 9.37 16.61 -2.87
CA PHE A 463 9.44 17.01 -4.26
C PHE A 463 8.20 17.83 -4.67
N ILE A 464 6.99 17.39 -4.32
CA ILE A 464 5.74 18.13 -4.57
C ILE A 464 5.78 19.50 -3.88
N ALA A 465 6.23 19.57 -2.61
CA ALA A 465 6.36 20.82 -1.89
C ALA A 465 7.29 21.81 -2.63
N ARG A 466 8.44 21.33 -3.11
CA ARG A 466 9.38 22.15 -3.91
C ARG A 466 8.79 22.61 -5.24
N LEU A 467 8.02 21.76 -5.94
CA LEU A 467 7.33 22.14 -7.17
C LEU A 467 6.34 23.31 -6.93
N ILE A 468 5.60 23.27 -5.83
CA ILE A 468 4.67 24.34 -5.44
C ILE A 468 5.43 25.63 -5.08
N GLU A 469 6.55 25.52 -4.33
CA GLU A 469 7.43 26.66 -4.02
C GLU A 469 8.00 27.29 -5.30
N GLU A 470 8.46 26.47 -6.25
CA GLU A 470 8.99 26.92 -7.55
C GLU A 470 7.92 27.59 -8.41
N THR A 471 6.68 27.05 -8.43
CA THR A 471 5.54 27.66 -9.12
C THR A 471 5.32 29.10 -8.63
N SER A 472 5.31 29.28 -7.31
CA SER A 472 5.17 30.59 -6.68
C SER A 472 6.36 31.50 -6.98
N ALA A 473 7.59 30.98 -6.93
CA ALA A 473 8.82 31.76 -7.20
C ALA A 473 8.89 32.25 -8.64
N ARG A 474 8.34 31.53 -9.60
CA ARG A 474 8.22 31.94 -11.01
C ARG A 474 7.07 32.91 -11.26
N GLY A 475 6.19 33.14 -10.29
CA GLY A 475 4.94 33.89 -10.50
C GLY A 475 3.95 33.15 -11.40
N ALA A 476 4.12 31.84 -11.59
CA ALA A 476 3.21 31.01 -12.36
C ALA A 476 1.96 30.68 -11.54
N ARG A 477 0.84 30.45 -12.22
CA ARG A 477 -0.44 30.06 -11.61
C ARG A 477 -0.66 28.57 -11.64
N THR A 478 -0.05 27.88 -12.61
CA THR A 478 -0.22 26.45 -12.81
C THR A 478 1.10 25.74 -13.03
N ILE A 479 1.12 24.47 -12.66
CA ILE A 479 2.18 23.53 -12.97
C ILE A 479 1.56 22.20 -13.35
N GLU A 480 2.06 21.57 -14.39
CA GLU A 480 1.69 20.21 -14.79
C GLU A 480 2.87 19.48 -15.43
N ALA A 481 2.78 18.17 -15.58
CA ALA A 481 3.78 17.39 -16.31
C ALA A 481 3.80 17.76 -17.78
N ASP A 482 4.99 17.87 -18.39
CA ASP A 482 5.11 17.86 -19.85
C ASP A 482 4.69 16.49 -20.41
N ALA A 483 3.84 16.49 -21.43
CA ALA A 483 3.26 15.26 -21.96
C ALA A 483 4.29 14.34 -22.64
N ALA A 484 5.38 14.89 -23.21
CA ALA A 484 6.43 14.09 -23.80
C ALA A 484 7.33 13.48 -22.73
N ALA A 485 7.70 14.26 -21.72
CA ALA A 485 8.46 13.77 -20.56
C ALA A 485 7.70 12.69 -19.78
N GLN A 486 6.38 12.85 -19.60
CA GLN A 486 5.56 11.81 -18.96
C GLN A 486 5.56 10.51 -19.76
N ARG A 487 5.45 10.56 -21.10
CA ARG A 487 5.51 9.35 -21.93
C ARG A 487 6.89 8.68 -21.85
N GLU A 488 7.97 9.44 -21.97
CA GLU A 488 9.34 8.93 -21.86
C GLU A 488 9.57 8.25 -20.50
N TRP A 489 9.05 8.85 -19.42
CA TRP A 489 9.11 8.24 -18.08
C TRP A 489 8.36 6.91 -18.03
N ASP A 490 7.12 6.86 -18.54
CA ASP A 490 6.31 5.63 -18.55
C ASP A 490 6.99 4.53 -19.40
N GLU A 491 7.48 4.83 -20.60
CA GLU A 491 8.24 3.89 -21.45
C GLU A 491 9.44 3.33 -20.69
N GLY A 492 10.19 4.15 -19.97
CA GLY A 492 11.28 3.73 -19.11
C GLY A 492 10.84 2.82 -17.96
N VAL A 493 9.72 3.12 -17.31
CA VAL A 493 9.13 2.28 -16.25
C VAL A 493 8.75 0.90 -16.80
N GLN A 494 8.12 0.82 -17.97
CA GLN A 494 7.75 -0.44 -18.60
C GLN A 494 8.99 -1.25 -19.00
N ALA A 495 10.00 -0.63 -19.63
CA ALA A 495 11.23 -1.28 -20.03
C ALA A 495 12.02 -1.88 -18.84
N ILE A 496 12.11 -1.13 -17.73
CA ILE A 496 12.73 -1.63 -16.49
C ILE A 496 11.96 -2.84 -15.94
N SER A 497 10.64 -2.77 -15.95
CA SER A 497 9.81 -3.88 -15.47
C SER A 497 10.01 -5.15 -16.29
N GLU A 498 10.05 -5.04 -17.61
CA GLU A 498 10.26 -6.16 -18.53
C GLU A 498 11.58 -6.90 -18.30
N ALA A 499 12.62 -6.19 -17.86
CA ALA A 499 13.92 -6.74 -17.51
C ALA A 499 13.94 -7.55 -16.20
N THR A 500 12.84 -7.55 -15.45
CA THR A 500 12.74 -8.22 -14.13
C THR A 500 11.84 -9.46 -14.18
N ILE A 501 11.99 -10.33 -13.17
CA ILE A 501 11.11 -11.47 -12.94
C ILE A 501 9.68 -11.02 -12.58
N PHE A 502 9.51 -9.82 -12.03
CA PHE A 502 8.18 -9.29 -11.66
C PHE A 502 7.24 -9.23 -12.87
N SER A 503 7.74 -8.97 -14.08
CA SER A 503 6.95 -8.99 -15.32
C SER A 503 6.44 -10.38 -15.71
N LYS A 504 7.07 -11.45 -15.21
CA LYS A 504 6.77 -12.85 -15.53
C LYS A 504 5.78 -13.49 -14.55
N VAL A 505 5.40 -12.77 -13.49
CA VAL A 505 4.50 -13.27 -12.45
C VAL A 505 3.23 -12.44 -12.41
N LYS A 506 2.08 -13.11 -12.48
CA LYS A 506 0.77 -12.45 -12.33
C LYS A 506 0.62 -11.87 -10.92
N SER A 507 0.55 -10.55 -10.82
CA SER A 507 0.43 -9.84 -9.53
C SER A 507 -0.16 -8.44 -9.70
N TRP A 508 -0.60 -7.84 -8.59
CA TRP A 508 -1.06 -6.46 -8.57
C TRP A 508 0.03 -5.43 -8.93
N VAL A 509 1.31 -5.80 -8.81
CA VAL A 509 2.43 -4.96 -9.25
C VAL A 509 2.41 -4.75 -10.76
N GLN A 510 1.90 -5.74 -11.50
CA GLN A 510 1.71 -5.72 -12.94
C GLN A 510 0.27 -5.37 -13.35
N ASN A 511 -0.56 -4.94 -12.42
CA ASN A 511 -1.97 -4.60 -12.62
C ASN A 511 -2.79 -5.70 -13.33
N ASP A 512 -2.38 -6.95 -13.24
CA ASP A 512 -3.01 -8.10 -13.89
C ASP A 512 -3.73 -9.06 -12.92
N ASN A 513 -3.98 -8.62 -11.70
CA ASN A 513 -4.69 -9.38 -10.67
C ASN A 513 -6.22 -9.20 -10.70
N VAL A 514 -6.73 -8.25 -11.47
CA VAL A 514 -8.16 -8.01 -11.70
C VAL A 514 -8.51 -8.40 -13.13
N GLU A 515 -9.59 -9.17 -13.29
CA GLU A 515 -10.05 -9.62 -14.60
C GLU A 515 -10.46 -8.45 -15.49
N GLY A 516 -10.04 -8.49 -16.76
CA GLY A 516 -10.33 -7.46 -17.76
C GLY A 516 -9.43 -6.23 -17.74
N LYS A 517 -8.54 -6.10 -16.76
CA LYS A 517 -7.53 -5.03 -16.76
C LYS A 517 -6.39 -5.32 -17.70
N ARG A 518 -5.87 -4.26 -18.33
CA ARG A 518 -4.63 -4.32 -19.11
C ARG A 518 -3.43 -4.54 -18.17
N LYS A 519 -2.53 -5.44 -18.55
CA LYS A 519 -1.25 -5.65 -17.87
C LYS A 519 -0.29 -4.49 -18.19
N TYR A 520 0.21 -3.83 -17.16
CA TYR A 520 1.30 -2.85 -17.23
C TYR A 520 1.98 -2.74 -15.85
N SER A 521 3.24 -2.28 -15.82
CA SER A 521 3.87 -1.98 -14.53
C SER A 521 3.39 -0.63 -14.01
N ALA A 522 2.76 -0.64 -12.84
CA ALA A 522 2.34 0.58 -12.18
C ALA A 522 3.49 1.25 -11.37
N PHE A 523 4.70 0.64 -11.36
CA PHE A 523 5.78 1.05 -10.48
C PHE A 523 7.14 1.10 -11.18
N PHE A 524 7.94 2.09 -10.80
CA PHE A 524 9.35 2.18 -11.10
C PHE A 524 10.13 1.16 -10.26
N LEU A 525 10.68 0.12 -10.89
CA LEU A 525 11.33 -1.02 -10.23
C LEU A 525 12.84 -0.87 -10.09
N ALA A 526 13.42 0.26 -10.50
CA ALA A 526 14.87 0.48 -10.39
C ALA A 526 15.31 1.00 -8.99
N GLY A 527 14.38 1.13 -8.05
CA GLY A 527 14.68 1.42 -6.65
C GLY A 527 14.62 2.89 -6.25
N LEU A 528 14.53 3.12 -4.91
CA LEU A 528 14.35 4.44 -4.34
C LEU A 528 15.58 5.34 -4.55
N GLY A 529 16.79 4.81 -4.42
CA GLY A 529 18.01 5.59 -4.63
C GLY A 529 18.08 6.18 -6.05
N ASN A 530 17.87 5.36 -7.08
CA ASN A 530 17.83 5.82 -8.48
C ASN A 530 16.67 6.79 -8.75
N TYR A 531 15.53 6.57 -8.09
CA TYR A 531 14.40 7.51 -8.18
C TYR A 531 14.75 8.88 -7.61
N ILE A 532 15.41 8.95 -6.45
CA ILE A 532 15.90 10.18 -5.85
C ILE A 532 16.87 10.90 -6.79
N GLU A 533 17.83 10.18 -7.39
CA GLU A 533 18.75 10.76 -8.36
C GLU A 533 18.03 11.41 -9.55
N LYS A 534 16.98 10.79 -10.08
CA LYS A 534 16.15 11.39 -11.15
C LYS A 534 15.49 12.69 -10.71
N LEU A 535 14.91 12.72 -9.50
CA LEU A 535 14.30 13.95 -8.96
C LEU A 535 15.32 15.05 -8.70
N GLU A 536 16.55 14.71 -8.30
CA GLU A 536 17.63 15.68 -8.11
C GLU A 536 18.14 16.26 -9.44
N VAL A 537 18.19 15.45 -10.51
CA VAL A 537 18.48 15.92 -11.88
C VAL A 537 17.41 16.91 -12.34
N GLU A 538 16.13 16.60 -12.13
CA GLU A 538 15.01 17.52 -12.41
C GLU A 538 15.20 18.86 -11.70
N ARG A 539 15.48 18.82 -10.41
CA ARG A 539 15.70 20.02 -9.60
C ARG A 539 16.89 20.84 -10.12
N GLY A 540 18.02 20.17 -10.41
CA GLY A 540 19.24 20.81 -10.93
C GLY A 540 19.03 21.47 -12.28
N GLY A 541 18.18 20.88 -13.14
CA GLY A 541 17.76 21.42 -14.44
C GLY A 541 16.64 22.46 -14.35
N LYS A 542 16.19 22.86 -13.15
CA LYS A 542 15.06 23.76 -12.91
C LYS A 542 13.73 23.21 -13.47
N TYR A 543 13.52 21.90 -13.29
CA TYR A 543 12.29 21.18 -13.62
C TYR A 543 11.92 21.22 -15.12
N PRO A 544 12.82 20.79 -16.04
CA PRO A 544 12.57 20.86 -17.49
C PRO A 544 11.39 19.97 -17.95
N SER A 545 11.04 18.93 -17.18
CA SER A 545 9.93 18.04 -17.49
C SER A 545 8.56 18.56 -16.99
N PHE A 546 8.50 19.80 -16.51
CA PHE A 546 7.27 20.44 -16.03
C PHE A 546 6.98 21.72 -16.79
N VAL A 547 5.69 21.96 -17.02
CA VAL A 547 5.18 23.19 -17.64
C VAL A 547 4.66 24.11 -16.55
N PHE A 548 5.14 25.36 -16.51
CA PHE A 548 4.71 26.40 -15.58
C PHE A 548 4.04 27.52 -16.37
N GLU A 549 2.79 27.89 -16.03
CA GLU A 549 2.01 28.94 -16.72
C GLU A 549 1.37 29.95 -15.76
#